data_109f7e7ea2afccc47c73a78b4dfaa86f
#
_entry.id   109f7e7ea2afccc47c73a78b4dfaa86f
#
_cell.length_a   1.000
_cell.length_b   1.000
_cell.length_c   1.000
_cell.angle_alpha   90.00
_cell.angle_beta   90.00
_cell.angle_gamma   90.00
#
_symmetry.space_group_name_H-M   'P 1'
#
loop_
_entity.id
_entity.type
_entity.pdbx_description
1 polymer ?
#
loop_
_entity_poly.entity_id
_entity_poly.type
_entity_poly.pdbx_seq_one_letter_code
_entity_poly.pdbx_strand_id
1 'polypeptide(L)'
;MKIHKRIVSFSLVFFLLSFSTSIVHSKTTPASFADLAEKLMPSVVNIASTQTIKTTSNPFKNFQFPPGSPFEDMFKEFNKPTERKATALGSGFIIDKKGIVVTNNHVIQGADDIIVSVNGSTEYKAKVIGKDPYMDLAVLEIQSDKKFIPVSFGDSDEARIGDWV
;
A
#
# COMPACT_ATOMS: atom_id res chain seq x y z
N MET A 1 77.27 -13.78 -5.54
CA MET A 1 76.39 -13.06 -6.49
C MET A 1 75.06 -13.73 -6.83
N LYS A 2 74.88 -15.04 -6.69
CA LYS A 2 73.62 -15.76 -6.98
C LYS A 2 72.59 -15.71 -5.82
N ILE A 3 73.01 -15.56 -4.55
CA ILE A 3 72.11 -15.54 -3.37
C ILE A 3 71.36 -14.20 -3.29
N HIS A 4 72.01 -13.07 -3.54
CA HIS A 4 71.34 -11.75 -3.50
C HIS A 4 70.25 -11.60 -4.54
N LYS A 5 70.43 -12.16 -5.76
CA LYS A 5 69.39 -12.13 -6.82
C LYS A 5 68.13 -12.96 -6.41
N ARG A 6 68.31 -14.06 -5.69
CA ARG A 6 67.16 -14.88 -5.20
C ARG A 6 66.38 -14.20 -4.08
N ILE A 7 67.07 -13.53 -3.15
CA ILE A 7 66.43 -12.80 -2.04
C ILE A 7 65.64 -11.58 -2.60
N VAL A 8 66.21 -10.84 -3.52
CA VAL A 8 65.54 -9.69 -4.17
C VAL A 8 64.30 -10.14 -4.99
N SER A 9 64.40 -11.29 -5.69
CA SER A 9 63.30 -11.86 -6.44
C SER A 9 62.16 -12.34 -5.52
N PHE A 10 62.48 -12.96 -4.39
CA PHE A 10 61.46 -13.42 -3.40
C PHE A 10 60.80 -12.24 -2.70
N SER A 11 61.52 -11.19 -2.37
CA SER A 11 61.01 -9.97 -1.76
C SER A 11 60.06 -9.20 -2.75
N LEU A 12 60.39 -9.18 -4.04
CA LEU A 12 59.58 -8.53 -5.07
C LEU A 12 58.25 -9.28 -5.30
N VAL A 13 58.28 -10.64 -5.29
CA VAL A 13 57.08 -11.48 -5.41
C VAL A 13 56.19 -11.34 -4.19
N PHE A 14 56.74 -11.28 -2.98
CA PHE A 14 55.99 -11.06 -1.75
C PHE A 14 55.35 -9.66 -1.71
N PHE A 15 56.03 -8.66 -2.18
CA PHE A 15 55.50 -7.27 -2.30
C PHE A 15 54.37 -7.16 -3.32
N LEU A 16 54.44 -7.87 -4.43
CA LEU A 16 53.40 -7.92 -5.46
C LEU A 16 52.14 -8.67 -4.99
N LEU A 17 52.27 -9.70 -4.16
CA LEU A 17 51.14 -10.43 -3.57
C LEU A 17 50.40 -9.63 -2.49
N SER A 18 51.07 -8.67 -1.85
CA SER A 18 50.46 -7.83 -0.82
C SER A 18 49.53 -6.73 -1.38
N PHE A 19 49.55 -6.44 -2.68
CA PHE A 19 48.76 -5.38 -3.31
C PHE A 19 47.43 -5.83 -3.90
N SER A 20 47.08 -7.12 -3.80
CA SER A 20 45.86 -7.66 -4.39
C SER A 20 44.69 -7.81 -3.40
N THR A 21 44.65 -7.04 -2.32
CA THR A 21 43.42 -6.94 -1.53
C THR A 21 42.43 -6.02 -2.20
N SER A 22 41.73 -6.55 -3.19
CA SER A 22 40.49 -5.90 -3.67
C SER A 22 39.53 -5.82 -2.49
N ILE A 23 39.33 -4.62 -1.97
CA ILE A 23 38.27 -4.35 -0.99
C ILE A 23 36.95 -4.59 -1.73
N VAL A 24 36.41 -5.79 -1.60
CA VAL A 24 35.04 -6.04 -2.04
C VAL A 24 34.13 -5.21 -1.14
N HIS A 25 33.68 -4.07 -1.65
CA HIS A 25 32.60 -3.31 -1.05
C HIS A 25 31.31 -4.12 -1.24
N SER A 26 31.07 -5.07 -0.33
CA SER A 26 29.74 -5.62 -0.16
C SER A 26 28.87 -4.50 0.39
N LYS A 27 27.81 -4.11 -0.32
CA LYS A 27 26.75 -3.29 0.26
C LYS A 27 26.25 -4.06 1.50
N THR A 28 26.52 -3.53 2.68
CA THR A 28 26.09 -4.14 3.93
C THR A 28 24.57 -4.08 3.99
N THR A 29 23.94 -5.22 4.30
CA THR A 29 22.53 -5.28 4.69
C THR A 29 22.27 -4.22 5.75
N PRO A 30 21.19 -3.41 5.63
CA PRO A 30 20.83 -2.48 6.70
C PRO A 30 20.66 -3.23 8.02
N ALA A 31 21.28 -2.74 9.09
CA ALA A 31 21.18 -3.36 10.42
C ALA A 31 19.72 -3.29 10.95
N SER A 32 18.96 -2.29 10.52
CA SER A 32 17.55 -2.08 10.87
C SER A 32 16.88 -1.20 9.82
N PHE A 33 15.57 -1.35 9.69
CA PHE A 33 14.69 -0.44 8.93
C PHE A 33 13.96 0.55 9.85
N ALA A 34 14.29 0.59 11.16
CA ALA A 34 13.56 1.41 12.13
C ALA A 34 13.58 2.90 11.78
N ASP A 35 14.74 3.46 11.45
CA ASP A 35 14.87 4.88 11.09
C ASP A 35 14.09 5.23 9.81
N LEU A 36 14.09 4.32 8.83
CA LEU A 36 13.31 4.48 7.61
C LEU A 36 11.80 4.43 7.90
N ALA A 37 11.38 3.47 8.71
CA ALA A 37 9.97 3.34 9.11
C ALA A 37 9.51 4.58 9.88
N GLU A 38 10.28 5.06 10.86
CA GLU A 38 9.95 6.27 11.62
C GLU A 38 9.79 7.49 10.71
N LYS A 39 10.68 7.64 9.72
CA LYS A 39 10.63 8.73 8.74
C LYS A 39 9.41 8.66 7.83
N LEU A 40 8.98 7.45 7.42
CA LEU A 40 7.91 7.26 6.44
C LEU A 40 6.53 7.12 7.08
N MET A 41 6.43 6.65 8.33
CA MET A 41 5.15 6.46 9.03
C MET A 41 4.19 7.66 8.96
N PRO A 42 4.63 8.92 9.05
CA PRO A 42 3.72 10.07 8.94
C PRO A 42 3.05 10.22 7.58
N SER A 43 3.60 9.58 6.55
CA SER A 43 3.09 9.64 5.18
C SER A 43 2.28 8.40 4.78
N VAL A 44 2.33 7.32 5.58
CA VAL A 44 1.57 6.09 5.34
C VAL A 44 0.21 6.22 6.02
N VAL A 45 -0.83 5.80 5.30
CA VAL A 45 -2.21 5.89 5.77
C VAL A 45 -2.92 4.54 5.70
N ASN A 46 -3.87 4.33 6.61
CA ASN A 46 -4.84 3.26 6.51
C ASN A 46 -6.10 3.79 5.83
N ILE A 47 -6.70 2.96 4.99
CA ILE A 47 -7.89 3.30 4.22
C ILE A 47 -8.99 2.30 4.58
N ALA A 48 -10.13 2.82 5.03
CA ALA A 48 -11.34 2.05 5.22
C ALA A 48 -12.36 2.51 4.18
N SER A 49 -12.79 1.61 3.31
CA SER A 49 -13.82 1.85 2.32
C SER A 49 -15.07 1.07 2.67
N THR A 50 -16.23 1.72 2.66
CA THR A 50 -17.51 1.11 3.00
C THR A 50 -18.42 1.10 1.79
N GLN A 51 -19.00 -0.07 1.51
CA GLN A 51 -20.01 -0.27 0.48
C GLN A 51 -21.32 -0.71 1.11
N THR A 52 -22.42 -0.09 0.74
CA THR A 52 -23.77 -0.50 1.15
C THR A 52 -24.33 -1.50 0.14
N ILE A 53 -24.38 -2.75 0.54
CA ILE A 53 -24.95 -3.82 -0.28
C ILE A 53 -26.43 -3.96 0.04
N LYS A 54 -27.29 -3.63 -0.93
CA LYS A 54 -28.74 -3.87 -0.83
C LYS A 54 -29.03 -5.30 -1.28
N THR A 55 -29.27 -6.18 -0.35
CA THR A 55 -29.64 -7.56 -0.64
C THR A 55 -31.12 -7.73 -0.55
N THR A 56 -31.77 -7.99 -1.67
CA THR A 56 -33.18 -8.42 -1.72
C THR A 56 -33.17 -9.96 -1.70
N SER A 57 -32.95 -10.55 -0.54
CA SER A 57 -33.07 -12.00 -0.37
C SER A 57 -34.55 -12.34 -0.26
N ASN A 58 -35.22 -12.48 -1.38
CA ASN A 58 -36.57 -13.02 -1.39
C ASN A 58 -36.52 -14.48 -1.89
N PRO A 59 -36.52 -15.49 -0.97
CA PRO A 59 -36.60 -16.88 -1.36
C PRO A 59 -37.87 -17.21 -2.14
N PHE A 60 -38.87 -16.32 -2.09
CA PHE A 60 -40.18 -16.48 -2.67
C PHE A 60 -40.48 -15.52 -3.81
N LYS A 61 -39.46 -14.95 -4.46
CA LYS A 61 -39.57 -13.95 -5.53
C LYS A 61 -40.52 -14.37 -6.67
N ASN A 62 -40.72 -15.66 -6.85
CA ASN A 62 -41.57 -16.25 -7.90
C ASN A 62 -42.96 -16.69 -7.36
N PHE A 63 -43.23 -16.49 -6.06
CA PHE A 63 -44.54 -16.81 -5.48
C PHE A 63 -45.45 -15.59 -5.52
N GLN A 64 -46.51 -15.66 -6.32
CA GLN A 64 -47.57 -14.67 -6.35
C GLN A 64 -48.71 -15.18 -5.44
N PHE A 65 -48.98 -14.46 -4.38
CA PHE A 65 -50.13 -14.78 -3.51
C PHE A 65 -51.39 -14.07 -4.04
N PRO A 66 -52.56 -14.69 -3.91
CA PRO A 66 -53.81 -14.02 -4.25
C PRO A 66 -53.97 -12.73 -3.45
N PRO A 67 -54.51 -11.65 -4.03
CA PRO A 67 -54.82 -10.40 -3.31
C PRO A 67 -55.73 -10.65 -2.10
N GLY A 68 -55.35 -10.11 -0.93
CA GLY A 68 -56.12 -10.27 0.31
C GLY A 68 -55.77 -11.51 1.14
N SER A 69 -54.67 -12.21 0.79
CA SER A 69 -54.15 -13.29 1.61
C SER A 69 -53.63 -12.79 2.97
N PRO A 70 -53.93 -13.46 4.10
CA PRO A 70 -53.39 -13.11 5.42
C PRO A 70 -51.85 -13.08 5.46
N PHE A 71 -51.20 -13.69 4.51
CA PHE A 71 -49.74 -13.75 4.38
C PHE A 71 -49.14 -12.58 3.59
N GLU A 72 -49.95 -11.75 2.93
CA GLU A 72 -49.46 -10.64 2.08
C GLU A 72 -48.62 -9.66 2.88
N ASP A 73 -49.03 -9.26 4.06
CA ASP A 73 -48.33 -8.31 4.90
C ASP A 73 -47.04 -8.90 5.50
N MET A 74 -47.07 -10.19 5.85
CA MET A 74 -45.85 -10.89 6.28
C MET A 74 -44.82 -10.97 5.16
N PHE A 75 -45.24 -11.18 3.90
CA PHE A 75 -44.36 -11.22 2.74
C PHE A 75 -43.85 -9.85 2.34
N LYS A 76 -44.63 -8.77 2.52
CA LYS A 76 -44.15 -7.39 2.37
C LYS A 76 -42.99 -7.07 3.31
N GLU A 77 -43.06 -7.57 4.53
CA GLU A 77 -41.99 -7.42 5.52
C GLU A 77 -40.70 -8.18 5.11
N PHE A 78 -40.83 -9.42 4.64
CA PHE A 78 -39.71 -10.22 4.11
C PHE A 78 -39.10 -9.67 2.83
N ASN A 79 -39.86 -8.87 2.08
CA ASN A 79 -39.41 -8.24 0.83
C ASN A 79 -38.69 -6.91 1.05
N LYS A 80 -38.60 -6.41 2.28
CA LYS A 80 -37.83 -5.20 2.55
C LYS A 80 -36.36 -5.43 2.25
N PRO A 81 -35.73 -4.56 1.43
CA PRO A 81 -34.30 -4.65 1.17
C PRO A 81 -33.54 -4.57 2.50
N THR A 82 -32.74 -5.57 2.80
CA THR A 82 -31.81 -5.50 3.93
C THR A 82 -30.54 -4.84 3.44
N GLU A 83 -30.19 -3.72 4.03
CA GLU A 83 -28.92 -3.04 3.76
C GLU A 83 -27.83 -3.65 4.65
N ARG A 84 -26.76 -4.11 4.03
CA ARG A 84 -25.54 -4.55 4.73
C ARG A 84 -24.39 -3.66 4.32
N LYS A 85 -23.61 -3.23 5.31
CA LYS A 85 -22.36 -2.51 5.06
C LYS A 85 -21.22 -3.52 4.99
N ALA A 86 -20.50 -3.53 3.89
CA ALA A 86 -19.24 -4.24 3.74
C ALA A 86 -18.11 -3.21 3.83
N THR A 87 -17.10 -3.48 4.65
CA THR A 87 -15.93 -2.62 4.80
C THR A 87 -14.71 -3.37 4.29
N ALA A 88 -13.98 -2.76 3.37
CA ALA A 88 -12.66 -3.19 2.97
C ALA A 88 -11.60 -2.30 3.63
N LEU A 89 -10.46 -2.90 3.97
CA LEU A 89 -9.33 -2.20 4.56
C LEU A 89 -8.13 -2.30 3.62
N GLY A 90 -7.38 -1.23 3.55
CA GLY A 90 -6.16 -1.16 2.75
C GLY A 90 -5.20 -0.10 3.28
N SER A 91 -4.11 0.07 2.58
CA SER A 91 -3.10 1.08 2.89
C SER A 91 -2.87 1.97 1.69
N GLY A 92 -2.30 3.14 1.93
CA GLY A 92 -1.89 4.08 0.93
C GLY A 92 -0.79 4.98 1.44
N PHE A 93 -0.34 5.90 0.63
CA PHE A 93 0.66 6.88 1.03
C PHE A 93 0.36 8.25 0.43
N ILE A 94 0.70 9.27 1.20
CA ILE A 94 0.49 10.67 0.85
C ILE A 94 1.60 11.12 -0.09
N ILE A 95 1.25 11.72 -1.22
CA ILE A 95 2.20 12.20 -2.24
C ILE A 95 2.26 13.72 -2.37
N ASP A 96 1.32 14.44 -1.74
CA ASP A 96 1.27 15.90 -1.76
C ASP A 96 0.82 16.46 -0.42
N LYS A 97 1.33 17.65 -0.06
CA LYS A 97 1.00 18.34 1.22
C LYS A 97 -0.48 18.67 1.37
N LYS A 98 -1.25 18.70 0.28
CA LYS A 98 -2.71 18.91 0.30
C LYS A 98 -3.49 17.65 0.66
N GLY A 99 -2.81 16.51 0.90
CA GLY A 99 -3.48 15.26 1.25
C GLY A 99 -3.90 14.42 0.04
N ILE A 100 -3.13 14.47 -1.04
CA ILE A 100 -3.29 13.54 -2.15
C ILE A 100 -2.66 12.20 -1.74
N VAL A 101 -3.46 11.13 -1.84
CA VAL A 101 -3.10 9.77 -1.43
C VAL A 101 -3.16 8.84 -2.63
N VAL A 102 -2.15 7.99 -2.78
CA VAL A 102 -2.14 6.87 -3.73
C VAL A 102 -2.43 5.57 -3.00
N THR A 103 -3.31 4.76 -3.58
CA THR A 103 -3.68 3.43 -3.10
C THR A 103 -4.04 2.52 -4.27
N ASN A 104 -4.43 1.28 -3.99
CA ASN A 104 -4.90 0.36 -5.00
C ASN A 104 -6.40 0.58 -5.33
N ASN A 105 -6.77 0.39 -6.58
CA ASN A 105 -8.15 0.53 -7.01
C ASN A 105 -9.08 -0.49 -6.34
N HIS A 106 -8.64 -1.74 -6.14
CA HIS A 106 -9.46 -2.75 -5.47
C HIS A 106 -9.84 -2.40 -4.04
N VAL A 107 -9.02 -1.57 -3.33
CA VAL A 107 -9.31 -1.09 -1.96
C VAL A 107 -10.56 -0.20 -1.93
N ILE A 108 -10.78 0.57 -2.99
CA ILE A 108 -11.88 1.56 -3.05
C ILE A 108 -13.00 1.15 -4.01
N GLN A 109 -12.92 -0.03 -4.60
CA GLN A 109 -13.87 -0.47 -5.61
C GLN A 109 -15.26 -0.64 -5.03
N GLY A 110 -16.23 0.08 -5.61
CA GLY A 110 -17.63 0.05 -5.18
C GLY A 110 -17.91 0.76 -3.85
N ALA A 111 -16.95 1.50 -3.30
CA ALA A 111 -17.12 2.24 -2.06
C ALA A 111 -18.10 3.42 -2.20
N ASP A 112 -19.03 3.53 -1.24
CA ASP A 112 -19.90 4.69 -1.06
C ASP A 112 -19.24 5.73 -0.16
N ASP A 113 -18.40 5.30 0.79
CA ASP A 113 -17.68 6.17 1.73
C ASP A 113 -16.24 5.68 1.92
N ILE A 114 -15.29 6.63 1.99
CA ILE A 114 -13.88 6.35 2.14
C ILE A 114 -13.33 7.19 3.28
N ILE A 115 -12.75 6.52 4.26
CA ILE A 115 -12.09 7.12 5.41
C ILE A 115 -10.59 6.82 5.32
N VAL A 116 -9.78 7.87 5.45
CA VAL A 116 -8.32 7.79 5.50
C VAL A 116 -7.86 8.11 6.91
N SER A 117 -7.17 7.17 7.55
CA SER A 117 -6.60 7.33 8.89
C SER A 117 -5.11 7.61 8.80
N VAL A 118 -4.70 8.76 9.32
CA VAL A 118 -3.30 9.22 9.34
C VAL A 118 -2.73 9.00 10.74
N ASN A 119 -1.53 8.46 10.84
CA ASN A 119 -0.86 8.11 12.11
C ASN A 119 -1.72 7.22 13.04
N GLY A 120 -2.58 6.39 12.47
CA GLY A 120 -3.39 5.42 13.20
C GLY A 120 -4.48 5.99 14.12
N SER A 121 -4.67 7.32 14.18
CA SER A 121 -5.57 7.94 15.14
C SER A 121 -6.47 9.04 14.59
N THR A 122 -6.08 9.74 13.55
CA THR A 122 -6.87 10.84 12.99
C THR A 122 -7.50 10.41 11.68
N GLU A 123 -8.83 10.39 11.66
CA GLU A 123 -9.63 9.98 10.51
C GLU A 123 -10.11 11.19 9.71
N TYR A 124 -10.07 11.06 8.40
CA TYR A 124 -10.53 12.06 7.44
C TYR A 124 -11.38 11.39 6.37
N LYS A 125 -12.44 12.08 5.94
CA LYS A 125 -13.12 11.69 4.71
C LYS A 125 -12.22 11.95 3.52
N ALA A 126 -12.31 11.08 2.52
CA ALA A 126 -11.59 11.23 1.28
C ALA A 126 -12.52 11.01 0.08
N LYS A 127 -12.23 11.68 -1.03
CA LYS A 127 -12.91 11.46 -2.31
C LYS A 127 -11.94 10.89 -3.34
N VAL A 128 -12.46 10.09 -4.24
CA VAL A 128 -11.71 9.59 -5.39
C VAL A 128 -11.58 10.73 -6.42
N ILE A 129 -10.33 11.07 -6.77
CA ILE A 129 -10.04 12.07 -7.82
C ILE A 129 -9.52 11.43 -9.11
N GLY A 130 -9.07 10.16 -9.05
CA GLY A 130 -8.67 9.38 -10.21
C GLY A 130 -8.58 7.90 -9.87
N LYS A 131 -8.77 7.04 -10.87
CA LYS A 131 -8.59 5.60 -10.74
C LYS A 131 -8.21 4.98 -12.08
N ASP A 132 -7.40 3.96 -12.03
CA ASP A 132 -7.04 3.09 -13.14
C ASP A 132 -7.22 1.63 -12.71
N PRO A 133 -8.35 0.99 -13.08
CA PRO A 133 -8.59 -0.42 -12.75
C PRO A 133 -7.61 -1.38 -13.42
N TYR A 134 -7.02 -1.01 -14.56
CA TYR A 134 -6.09 -1.85 -15.28
C TYR A 134 -4.74 -1.95 -14.56
N MET A 135 -4.24 -0.81 -14.06
CA MET A 135 -3.01 -0.74 -13.27
C MET A 135 -3.25 -0.99 -11.77
N ASP A 136 -4.50 -1.21 -11.37
CA ASP A 136 -4.93 -1.30 -9.96
C ASP A 136 -4.50 -0.10 -9.11
N LEU A 137 -4.61 1.11 -9.66
CA LEU A 137 -4.27 2.35 -8.98
C LEU A 137 -5.49 3.21 -8.72
N ALA A 138 -5.49 3.90 -7.59
CA ALA A 138 -6.46 4.94 -7.26
C ALA A 138 -5.77 6.11 -6.57
N VAL A 139 -6.30 7.31 -6.83
CA VAL A 139 -5.85 8.56 -6.23
C VAL A 139 -7.01 9.17 -5.47
N LEU A 140 -6.77 9.45 -4.20
CA LEU A 140 -7.74 10.05 -3.29
C LEU A 140 -7.28 11.44 -2.88
N GLU A 141 -8.24 12.29 -2.52
CA GLU A 141 -7.99 13.58 -1.89
C GLU A 141 -8.64 13.60 -0.51
N ILE A 142 -7.83 13.77 0.53
CA ILE A 142 -8.29 13.94 1.91
C ILE A 142 -9.04 15.27 2.02
N GLN A 143 -10.26 15.22 2.57
CA GLN A 143 -11.11 16.42 2.78
C GLN A 143 -10.68 17.15 4.07
N SER A 144 -9.62 17.95 3.98
CA SER A 144 -9.10 18.71 5.13
C SER A 144 -8.24 19.88 4.66
N ASP A 145 -8.27 20.97 5.43
CA ASP A 145 -7.38 22.14 5.23
C ASP A 145 -6.01 21.97 5.88
N LYS A 146 -5.77 20.83 6.56
CA LYS A 146 -4.49 20.54 7.19
C LYS A 146 -3.42 20.23 6.14
N LYS A 147 -2.18 20.51 6.48
CA LYS A 147 -1.02 20.10 5.69
C LYS A 147 -0.53 18.73 6.16
N PHE A 148 -0.22 17.89 5.20
CA PHE A 148 0.27 16.53 5.40
C PHE A 148 1.75 16.43 5.03
N ILE A 149 2.39 15.34 5.45
CA ILE A 149 3.78 15.03 5.13
C ILE A 149 3.76 14.04 3.96
N PRO A 150 4.21 14.43 2.75
CA PRO A 150 4.24 13.51 1.62
C PRO A 150 5.51 12.67 1.62
N VAL A 151 5.45 11.49 0.99
CA VAL A 151 6.64 10.71 0.61
C VAL A 151 7.35 11.38 -0.56
N SER A 152 8.64 11.09 -0.70
CA SER A 152 9.40 11.39 -1.92
C SER A 152 9.49 10.13 -2.76
N PHE A 153 9.26 10.25 -4.07
CA PHE A 153 9.47 9.15 -5.00
C PHE A 153 10.98 8.91 -5.18
N GLY A 154 11.36 7.64 -5.30
CA GLY A 154 12.68 7.23 -5.75
C GLY A 154 12.72 7.12 -7.28
N ASP A 155 13.91 6.84 -7.81
CA ASP A 155 14.12 6.52 -9.21
C ASP A 155 14.14 5.00 -9.39
N SER A 156 13.07 4.45 -9.98
CA SER A 156 12.95 3.01 -10.21
C SER A 156 13.89 2.49 -11.29
N ASP A 157 14.40 3.37 -12.18
CA ASP A 157 15.34 2.97 -13.24
C ASP A 157 16.74 2.69 -12.66
N GLU A 158 17.05 3.25 -11.49
CA GLU A 158 18.28 2.95 -10.75
C GLU A 158 18.19 1.69 -9.88
N ALA A 159 16.99 1.16 -9.66
CA ALA A 159 16.78 -0.01 -8.82
C ALA A 159 17.23 -1.29 -9.54
N ARG A 160 17.94 -2.16 -8.81
CA ARG A 160 18.44 -3.44 -9.34
C ARG A 160 17.79 -4.62 -8.63
N ILE A 161 17.67 -5.73 -9.33
CA ILE A 161 17.21 -7.00 -8.72
C ILE A 161 18.15 -7.38 -7.58
N GLY A 162 17.61 -7.53 -6.37
CA GLY A 162 18.37 -7.85 -5.15
C GLY A 162 18.79 -6.64 -4.31
N ASP A 163 18.43 -5.43 -4.69
CA ASP A 163 18.57 -4.26 -3.82
C ASP A 163 17.53 -4.31 -2.69
N TRP A 164 17.89 -3.77 -1.54
CA TRP A 164 16.99 -3.58 -0.42
C TRP A 164 16.11 -2.34 -0.67
N VAL A 165 14.80 -2.52 -0.63
CA VAL A 165 13.78 -1.50 -0.83
C VAL A 165 12.73 -1.55 0.28
#